data_b13fc277c77d578a7b99337ac991cb85
#
_entry.id   b13fc277c77d578a7b99337ac991cb85
#
_cell.length_a   1.000
_cell.length_b   1.000
_cell.length_c   1.000
_cell.angle_alpha   90.00
_cell.angle_beta   90.00
_cell.angle_gamma   90.00
#
_symmetry.space_group_name_H-M   'P 1'
#
loop_
_entity.id
_entity.type
_entity.pdbx_description
1 polymer ?
#
loop_
_entity_poly.entity_id
_entity_poly.type
_entity_poly.pdbx_seq_one_letter_code
_entity_poly.pdbx_strand_id
1 'polypeptide(L)'
;MADSHVPMLEMLWEARDPHGVLEERFGFTDAVSADRWVAATVREHWGIRIESCERIVMSGHNALAWITTPSGRLLAKWSVAPARFPRLSQIAQLTHWLGGNGVLVSAPVLSSDGRPQVEVNEISMSLQRVIRGDLLDVENAEQVQAAGAMLARLHDALAAYPNGDQIAPSDGQPEPLAARVTKWLDSASEHVPEAARATLRRLVADAPADQLPTQLVHGDFRSSNILCTGLKIAAVIDFEEARIDHCIDELARSAVMLGTRFRDWGPVSAEVRAIFLSGYQSVRRLTPVEERWWDILVLWYALALVPPGDDPTGWGPSALSHLAELAPKG
;
A
#
# COMPACT_ATOMS: atom_id res chain seq x y z
N MET A 1 -18.94 10.05 36.93
CA MET A 1 -18.77 10.80 35.67
C MET A 1 -17.51 10.21 35.06
N ALA A 2 -17.61 9.49 33.95
CA ALA A 2 -16.45 9.01 33.25
C ALA A 2 -15.70 10.24 32.72
N ASP A 3 -14.41 10.33 33.04
CA ASP A 3 -13.51 11.31 32.40
C ASP A 3 -13.70 11.17 30.88
N SER A 4 -14.32 12.16 30.25
CA SER A 4 -14.45 12.18 28.79
C SER A 4 -13.06 12.50 28.22
N HIS A 5 -12.31 11.44 27.93
CA HIS A 5 -11.03 11.56 27.26
C HIS A 5 -11.26 12.15 25.86
N VAL A 6 -10.70 13.33 25.59
CA VAL A 6 -10.76 13.97 24.27
C VAL A 6 -9.76 13.27 23.38
N PRO A 7 -10.15 12.74 22.20
CA PRO A 7 -9.23 12.09 21.29
C PRO A 7 -8.11 13.03 20.84
N MET A 8 -6.89 12.52 20.75
CA MET A 8 -5.78 13.23 20.14
C MET A 8 -5.99 13.33 18.62
N LEU A 9 -5.77 14.52 18.06
CA LEU A 9 -5.84 14.74 16.61
C LEU A 9 -4.44 14.76 16.01
N GLU A 10 -4.26 14.01 14.92
CA GLU A 10 -2.98 13.89 14.23
C GLU A 10 -3.16 13.95 12.71
N MET A 11 -2.14 14.46 12.01
CA MET A 11 -2.01 14.33 10.56
C MET A 11 -1.03 13.21 10.24
N LEU A 12 -1.39 12.32 9.30
CA LEU A 12 -0.55 11.17 8.94
C LEU A 12 0.76 11.60 8.27
N TRP A 13 0.68 12.51 7.28
CA TRP A 13 1.86 12.99 6.54
C TRP A 13 1.86 14.50 6.27
N GLU A 14 0.69 15.15 6.22
CA GLU A 14 0.59 16.57 5.91
C GLU A 14 1.06 17.44 7.08
N ALA A 15 1.84 18.49 6.78
CA ALA A 15 2.26 19.50 7.78
C ALA A 15 1.18 20.58 7.90
N ARG A 16 -0.01 20.21 8.40
CA ARG A 16 -1.17 21.10 8.63
C ARG A 16 -1.67 20.99 10.06
N ASP A 17 -2.36 22.02 10.52
CA ASP A 17 -3.06 21.97 11.81
C ASP A 17 -4.20 20.93 11.75
N PRO A 18 -4.19 19.88 12.60
CA PRO A 18 -5.20 18.84 12.56
C PRO A 18 -6.59 19.34 12.96
N HIS A 19 -6.71 20.38 13.80
CA HIS A 19 -8.01 20.94 14.16
C HIS A 19 -8.66 21.64 12.97
N GLY A 20 -7.91 22.45 12.23
CA GLY A 20 -8.41 23.10 11.02
C GLY A 20 -8.78 22.09 9.92
N VAL A 21 -8.01 21.00 9.77
CA VAL A 21 -8.31 19.94 8.82
C VAL A 21 -9.60 19.17 9.20
N LEU A 22 -9.80 18.88 10.48
CA LEU A 22 -11.01 18.22 10.97
C LEU A 22 -12.26 19.01 10.62
N GLU A 23 -12.23 20.33 10.78
CA GLU A 23 -13.35 21.22 10.46
C GLU A 23 -13.54 21.37 8.95
N GLU A 24 -12.49 21.77 8.22
CA GLU A 24 -12.57 22.09 6.78
C GLU A 24 -12.92 20.89 5.90
N ARG A 25 -12.32 19.71 6.19
CA ARG A 25 -12.46 18.53 5.34
C ARG A 25 -13.50 17.55 5.81
N PHE A 26 -13.61 17.39 7.13
CA PHE A 26 -14.46 16.34 7.71
C PHE A 26 -15.76 16.89 8.31
N GLY A 27 -15.89 18.22 8.42
CA GLY A 27 -17.12 18.88 8.88
C GLY A 27 -17.38 18.76 10.39
N PHE A 28 -16.38 18.42 11.20
CA PHE A 28 -16.50 18.34 12.65
C PHE A 28 -15.87 19.56 13.31
N THR A 29 -16.61 20.23 14.18
CA THR A 29 -16.13 21.43 14.87
C THR A 29 -14.98 21.18 15.84
N ASP A 30 -14.89 19.96 16.39
CA ASP A 30 -13.85 19.55 17.33
C ASP A 30 -13.73 18.02 17.44
N ALA A 31 -12.70 17.53 18.12
CA ALA A 31 -12.45 16.11 18.35
C ALA A 31 -13.60 15.41 19.08
N VAL A 32 -14.31 16.12 19.98
CA VAL A 32 -15.41 15.55 20.75
C VAL A 32 -16.64 15.33 19.86
N SER A 33 -16.91 16.23 18.91
CA SER A 33 -18.00 16.07 17.94
C SER A 33 -17.73 14.89 16.99
N ALA A 34 -16.49 14.73 16.52
CA ALA A 34 -16.07 13.59 15.72
C ALA A 34 -16.19 12.26 16.49
N ASP A 35 -15.72 12.21 17.74
CA ASP A 35 -15.85 11.03 18.61
C ASP A 35 -17.32 10.63 18.82
N ARG A 36 -18.19 11.59 19.14
CA ARG A 36 -19.62 11.33 19.29
C ARG A 36 -20.26 10.77 18.01
N TRP A 37 -19.88 11.32 16.87
CA TRP A 37 -20.38 10.83 15.58
C TRP A 37 -19.89 9.40 15.31
N VAL A 38 -18.60 9.10 15.51
CA VAL A 38 -18.05 7.75 15.39
C VAL A 38 -18.78 6.79 16.33
N ALA A 39 -18.97 7.17 17.61
CA ALA A 39 -19.65 6.34 18.60
C ALA A 39 -21.13 6.08 18.23
N ALA A 40 -21.84 7.08 17.73
CA ALA A 40 -23.22 6.93 17.28
C ALA A 40 -23.31 6.01 16.06
N THR A 41 -22.47 6.24 15.04
CA THR A 41 -22.44 5.45 13.80
C THR A 41 -22.07 3.99 14.06
N VAL A 42 -21.05 3.73 14.88
CA VAL A 42 -20.64 2.36 15.23
C VAL A 42 -21.72 1.64 16.01
N ARG A 43 -22.40 2.32 16.94
CA ARG A 43 -23.54 1.73 17.67
C ARG A 43 -24.71 1.42 16.75
N GLU A 44 -25.06 2.33 15.85
CA GLU A 44 -26.21 2.18 14.94
C GLU A 44 -26.01 1.05 13.95
N HIS A 45 -24.84 0.99 13.29
CA HIS A 45 -24.62 0.06 12.19
C HIS A 45 -23.96 -1.24 12.60
N TRP A 46 -23.20 -1.29 13.69
CA TRP A 46 -22.54 -2.51 14.19
C TRP A 46 -23.10 -3.02 15.52
N GLY A 47 -23.97 -2.28 16.18
CA GLY A 47 -24.47 -2.64 17.51
C GLY A 47 -23.39 -2.61 18.60
N ILE A 48 -22.23 -2.01 18.34
CA ILE A 48 -21.08 -2.01 19.23
C ILE A 48 -21.05 -0.69 20.04
N ARG A 49 -20.90 -0.81 21.37
CA ARG A 49 -20.68 0.33 22.26
C ARG A 49 -19.19 0.66 22.30
N ILE A 50 -18.83 1.91 22.04
CA ILE A 50 -17.49 2.45 22.24
C ILE A 50 -17.32 2.86 23.71
N GLU A 51 -16.19 2.54 24.33
CA GLU A 51 -15.81 2.95 25.69
C GLU A 51 -14.94 4.20 25.65
N SER A 52 -14.01 4.29 24.67
CA SER A 52 -13.15 5.46 24.44
C SER A 52 -12.67 5.51 22.99
N CYS A 53 -12.40 6.74 22.51
CA CYS A 53 -11.63 7.01 21.32
C CYS A 53 -10.29 7.60 21.76
N GLU A 54 -9.19 6.93 21.42
CA GLU A 54 -7.84 7.32 21.85
C GLU A 54 -7.30 8.47 20.99
N ARG A 55 -7.43 8.33 19.67
CA ARG A 55 -6.93 9.30 18.68
C ARG A 55 -7.67 9.20 17.36
N ILE A 56 -7.61 10.29 16.60
CA ILE A 56 -8.08 10.38 15.22
C ILE A 56 -6.92 10.86 14.36
N VAL A 57 -6.52 10.05 13.38
CA VAL A 57 -5.46 10.38 12.42
C VAL A 57 -6.06 10.64 11.06
N MET A 58 -5.73 11.78 10.46
CA MET A 58 -6.32 12.24 9.21
C MET A 58 -5.29 12.30 8.09
N SER A 59 -5.76 12.07 6.87
CA SER A 59 -4.98 12.23 5.64
C SER A 59 -5.91 12.56 4.49
N GLY A 60 -5.51 13.35 3.51
CA GLY A 60 -6.28 13.62 2.29
C GLY A 60 -7.80 13.68 2.54
N HIS A 61 -8.51 12.60 2.24
CA HIS A 61 -9.96 12.46 2.41
C HIS A 61 -10.35 11.36 3.41
N ASN A 62 -9.37 10.73 4.07
CA ASN A 62 -9.59 9.61 4.99
C ASN A 62 -9.24 10.01 6.42
N ALA A 63 -9.99 9.47 7.38
CA ALA A 63 -9.67 9.55 8.79
C ALA A 63 -9.81 8.17 9.45
N LEU A 64 -9.03 7.96 10.51
CA LEU A 64 -8.88 6.72 11.25
C LEU A 64 -9.05 7.02 12.74
N ALA A 65 -10.04 6.42 13.40
CA ALA A 65 -10.21 6.52 14.85
C ALA A 65 -9.84 5.19 15.52
N TRP A 66 -8.92 5.24 16.48
CA TRP A 66 -8.61 4.12 17.36
C TRP A 66 -9.59 4.10 18.52
N ILE A 67 -10.46 3.11 18.55
CA ILE A 67 -11.52 2.98 19.52
C ILE A 67 -11.37 1.72 20.36
N THR A 68 -11.69 1.84 21.66
CA THR A 68 -11.76 0.73 22.60
C THR A 68 -13.22 0.33 22.83
N THR A 69 -13.47 -0.96 22.80
CA THR A 69 -14.78 -1.58 23.04
C THR A 69 -14.67 -2.71 24.05
N PRO A 70 -15.75 -3.19 24.66
CA PRO A 70 -15.71 -4.36 25.54
C PRO A 70 -15.13 -5.63 24.90
N SER A 71 -15.18 -5.73 23.56
CA SER A 71 -14.65 -6.88 22.80
C SER A 71 -13.24 -6.68 22.25
N GLY A 72 -12.59 -5.56 22.59
CA GLY A 72 -11.22 -5.23 22.17
C GLY A 72 -11.12 -3.93 21.38
N ARG A 73 -9.92 -3.67 20.85
CA ARG A 73 -9.62 -2.45 20.09
C ARG A 73 -10.03 -2.60 18.64
N LEU A 74 -10.68 -1.58 18.12
CA LEU A 74 -11.09 -1.48 16.72
C LEU A 74 -10.55 -0.20 16.11
N LEU A 75 -10.53 -0.17 14.77
CA LEU A 75 -10.17 0.97 13.94
C LEU A 75 -11.39 1.31 13.10
N ALA A 76 -11.96 2.49 13.31
CA ALA A 76 -12.98 3.03 12.43
C ALA A 76 -12.29 3.90 11.36
N LYS A 77 -12.37 3.47 10.10
CA LYS A 77 -11.83 4.19 8.93
C LYS A 77 -13.00 4.78 8.16
N TRP A 78 -12.96 6.09 7.90
CA TRP A 78 -13.99 6.75 7.08
C TRP A 78 -13.40 7.69 6.05
N SER A 79 -14.16 7.92 4.99
CA SER A 79 -13.82 8.81 3.88
C SER A 79 -14.95 9.80 3.62
N VAL A 80 -14.58 11.02 3.28
CA VAL A 80 -15.49 12.12 2.88
C VAL A 80 -15.42 12.42 1.38
N ALA A 81 -14.92 11.49 0.58
CA ALA A 81 -14.82 11.63 -0.89
C ALA A 81 -15.84 10.71 -1.58
N PRO A 82 -17.06 11.17 -1.91
CA PRO A 82 -18.13 10.32 -2.46
C PRO A 82 -17.74 9.59 -3.75
N ALA A 83 -16.94 10.21 -4.59
CA ALA A 83 -16.44 9.58 -5.82
C ALA A 83 -15.62 8.29 -5.55
N ARG A 84 -15.08 8.13 -4.34
CA ARG A 84 -14.29 6.93 -3.94
C ARG A 84 -15.13 5.84 -3.26
N PHE A 85 -16.37 6.10 -2.87
CA PHE A 85 -17.17 5.16 -2.09
C PHE A 85 -17.39 3.81 -2.77
N PRO A 86 -17.72 3.74 -4.08
CA PRO A 86 -17.83 2.45 -4.77
C PRO A 86 -16.53 1.65 -4.69
N ARG A 87 -15.40 2.32 -4.88
CA ARG A 87 -14.08 1.72 -4.78
C ARG A 87 -13.79 1.20 -3.38
N LEU A 88 -14.05 2.00 -2.34
CA LEU A 88 -13.85 1.61 -0.94
C LEU A 88 -14.71 0.40 -0.57
N SER A 89 -15.95 0.34 -1.07
CA SER A 89 -16.82 -0.83 -0.88
C SER A 89 -16.24 -2.09 -1.53
N GLN A 90 -15.72 -1.99 -2.76
CA GLN A 90 -15.06 -3.11 -3.45
C GLN A 90 -13.82 -3.59 -2.69
N ILE A 91 -12.99 -2.67 -2.19
CA ILE A 91 -11.80 -3.00 -1.38
C ILE A 91 -12.19 -3.65 -0.04
N ALA A 92 -13.26 -3.17 0.61
CA ALA A 92 -13.76 -3.80 1.83
C ALA A 92 -14.27 -5.23 1.57
N GLN A 93 -14.93 -5.48 0.43
CA GLN A 93 -15.33 -6.84 0.02
C GLN A 93 -14.12 -7.72 -0.27
N LEU A 94 -13.11 -7.21 -0.99
CA LEU A 94 -11.86 -7.92 -1.25
C LEU A 94 -11.16 -8.32 0.04
N THR A 95 -10.95 -7.39 0.96
CA THR A 95 -10.23 -7.65 2.21
C THR A 95 -11.04 -8.56 3.14
N HIS A 96 -12.37 -8.48 3.11
CA HIS A 96 -13.25 -9.44 3.80
C HIS A 96 -13.06 -10.85 3.24
N TRP A 97 -13.07 -11.00 1.92
CA TRP A 97 -12.87 -12.29 1.26
C TRP A 97 -11.47 -12.86 1.53
N LEU A 98 -10.42 -12.04 1.42
CA LEU A 98 -9.05 -12.46 1.73
C LEU A 98 -8.92 -12.98 3.16
N GLY A 99 -9.47 -12.25 4.13
CA GLY A 99 -9.46 -12.66 5.54
C GLY A 99 -10.24 -13.96 5.77
N GLY A 100 -11.38 -14.14 5.10
CA GLY A 100 -12.18 -15.38 5.13
C GLY A 100 -11.45 -16.57 4.51
N ASN A 101 -10.48 -16.35 3.63
CA ASN A 101 -9.63 -17.37 3.01
C ASN A 101 -8.27 -17.52 3.69
N GLY A 102 -8.11 -17.02 4.90
CA GLY A 102 -6.91 -17.21 5.73
C GLY A 102 -5.70 -16.33 5.36
N VAL A 103 -5.89 -15.32 4.50
CA VAL A 103 -4.83 -14.36 4.20
C VAL A 103 -4.72 -13.36 5.36
N LEU A 104 -3.49 -13.07 5.77
CA LEU A 104 -3.19 -12.15 6.86
C LEU A 104 -3.40 -10.70 6.42
N VAL A 105 -4.64 -10.22 6.53
CA VAL A 105 -5.04 -8.86 6.16
C VAL A 105 -5.91 -8.22 7.24
N SER A 106 -6.02 -6.89 7.25
CA SER A 106 -6.96 -6.17 8.10
C SER A 106 -8.37 -6.27 7.52
N ALA A 107 -9.03 -7.41 7.76
CA ALA A 107 -10.39 -7.65 7.29
C ALA A 107 -11.41 -6.78 8.05
N PRO A 108 -12.45 -6.25 7.38
CA PRO A 108 -13.49 -5.48 8.01
C PRO A 108 -14.36 -6.34 8.94
N VAL A 109 -14.82 -5.73 10.02
CA VAL A 109 -15.91 -6.24 10.86
C VAL A 109 -17.21 -5.92 10.14
N LEU A 110 -18.01 -6.94 9.85
CA LEU A 110 -19.30 -6.73 9.19
C LEU A 110 -20.27 -5.95 10.08
N SER A 111 -21.01 -5.04 9.47
CA SER A 111 -22.14 -4.37 10.11
C SER A 111 -23.25 -5.34 10.50
N SER A 112 -24.22 -4.91 11.28
CA SER A 112 -25.34 -5.75 11.76
C SER A 112 -26.18 -6.33 10.62
N ASP A 113 -26.18 -5.69 9.46
CA ASP A 113 -26.84 -6.13 8.22
C ASP A 113 -25.90 -6.84 7.23
N GLY A 114 -24.67 -7.16 7.66
CA GLY A 114 -23.70 -7.98 6.91
C GLY A 114 -22.85 -7.22 5.89
N ARG A 115 -22.84 -5.89 5.89
CA ARG A 115 -22.01 -5.08 4.99
C ARG A 115 -20.61 -4.85 5.55
N PRO A 116 -19.53 -4.97 4.74
CA PRO A 116 -18.17 -4.65 5.17
C PRO A 116 -17.86 -3.14 5.18
N GLN A 117 -18.72 -2.34 4.51
CA GLN A 117 -18.64 -0.89 4.38
C GLN A 117 -20.05 -0.32 4.46
N VAL A 118 -20.23 0.80 5.17
CA VAL A 118 -21.52 1.52 5.27
C VAL A 118 -21.36 2.96 4.82
N GLU A 119 -22.42 3.52 4.25
CA GLU A 119 -22.50 4.92 3.86
C GLU A 119 -23.54 5.62 4.72
N VAL A 120 -23.14 6.74 5.33
CA VAL A 120 -23.96 7.53 6.26
C VAL A 120 -23.72 9.01 5.99
N ASN A 121 -24.74 9.75 5.55
CA ASN A 121 -24.68 11.21 5.35
C ASN A 121 -23.42 11.67 4.56
N GLU A 122 -23.21 11.12 3.38
CA GLU A 122 -22.06 11.43 2.50
C GLU A 122 -20.68 11.07 3.09
N ILE A 123 -20.63 10.19 4.08
CA ILE A 123 -19.42 9.61 4.65
C ILE A 123 -19.49 8.10 4.48
N SER A 124 -18.39 7.49 4.01
CA SER A 124 -18.27 6.05 3.90
C SER A 124 -17.38 5.52 5.02
N MET A 125 -17.85 4.54 5.82
CA MET A 125 -17.14 4.01 6.99
C MET A 125 -16.98 2.50 6.91
N SER A 126 -15.80 2.01 7.31
CA SER A 126 -15.56 0.61 7.64
C SER A 126 -15.00 0.48 9.07
N LEU A 127 -15.23 -0.67 9.67
CA LEU A 127 -14.72 -1.00 10.99
C LEU A 127 -13.79 -2.21 10.88
N GLN A 128 -12.59 -2.13 11.46
CA GLN A 128 -11.58 -3.17 11.39
C GLN A 128 -11.05 -3.51 12.79
N ARG A 129 -10.56 -4.73 12.99
CA ARG A 129 -9.84 -5.07 14.22
C ARG A 129 -8.43 -4.46 14.18
N VAL A 130 -8.02 -3.85 15.30
CA VAL A 130 -6.62 -3.40 15.42
C VAL A 130 -5.72 -4.63 15.44
N ILE A 131 -4.83 -4.72 14.47
CA ILE A 131 -3.81 -5.76 14.42
C ILE A 131 -2.60 -5.27 15.21
N ARG A 132 -2.16 -6.08 16.16
CA ARG A 132 -0.94 -5.79 16.92
C ARG A 132 0.28 -6.18 16.10
N GLY A 133 1.22 -5.26 16.00
CA GLY A 133 2.47 -5.46 15.28
C GLY A 133 3.16 -4.13 15.04
N ASP A 134 4.45 -4.21 14.77
CA ASP A 134 5.28 -3.10 14.34
C ASP A 134 5.35 -3.08 12.81
N LEU A 135 5.68 -1.94 12.23
CA LEU A 135 5.94 -1.85 10.79
C LEU A 135 7.17 -2.69 10.44
N LEU A 136 7.15 -3.31 9.26
CA LEU A 136 8.28 -4.07 8.73
C LEU A 136 9.60 -3.30 8.93
N ASP A 137 10.57 -3.96 9.55
CA ASP A 137 11.94 -3.45 9.69
C ASP A 137 12.79 -3.98 8.53
N VAL A 138 13.22 -3.08 7.64
CA VAL A 138 14.05 -3.44 6.48
C VAL A 138 15.48 -3.80 6.83
N GLU A 139 15.95 -3.50 8.04
CA GLU A 139 17.24 -3.93 8.54
C GLU A 139 17.19 -5.39 9.08
N ASN A 140 15.99 -5.94 9.26
CA ASN A 140 15.79 -7.31 9.68
C ASN A 140 15.60 -8.25 8.48
N ALA A 141 16.66 -8.97 8.09
CA ALA A 141 16.68 -9.84 6.93
C ALA A 141 15.58 -10.92 6.94
N GLU A 142 15.23 -11.46 8.12
CA GLU A 142 14.19 -12.49 8.23
C GLU A 142 12.80 -11.91 8.01
N GLN A 143 12.53 -10.69 8.49
CA GLN A 143 11.29 -9.98 8.19
C GLN A 143 11.19 -9.64 6.70
N VAL A 144 12.27 -9.18 6.08
CA VAL A 144 12.34 -8.87 4.64
C VAL A 144 12.06 -10.12 3.81
N GLN A 145 12.68 -11.25 4.15
CA GLN A 145 12.44 -12.52 3.49
C GLN A 145 10.98 -12.97 3.66
N ALA A 146 10.44 -12.86 4.86
CA ALA A 146 9.03 -13.19 5.14
C ALA A 146 8.06 -12.29 4.36
N ALA A 147 8.40 -11.00 4.17
CA ALA A 147 7.60 -10.07 3.37
C ALA A 147 7.58 -10.47 1.88
N GLY A 148 8.72 -10.86 1.31
CA GLY A 148 8.78 -11.38 -0.06
C GLY A 148 7.90 -12.63 -0.24
N ALA A 149 8.01 -13.59 0.67
CA ALA A 149 7.16 -14.79 0.67
C ALA A 149 5.67 -14.45 0.85
N MET A 150 5.35 -13.44 1.66
CA MET A 150 3.97 -12.97 1.86
C MET A 150 3.40 -12.33 0.59
N LEU A 151 4.19 -11.52 -0.14
CA LEU A 151 3.75 -10.94 -1.41
C LEU A 151 3.41 -12.03 -2.43
N ALA A 152 4.22 -13.09 -2.55
CA ALA A 152 3.93 -14.21 -3.45
C ALA A 152 2.61 -14.91 -3.09
N ARG A 153 2.37 -15.21 -1.80
CA ARG A 153 1.10 -15.80 -1.35
C ARG A 153 -0.08 -14.85 -1.55
N LEU A 154 0.14 -13.56 -1.40
CA LEU A 154 -0.88 -12.55 -1.66
C LEU A 154 -1.24 -12.50 -3.15
N HIS A 155 -0.26 -12.59 -4.05
CA HIS A 155 -0.52 -12.70 -5.49
C HIS A 155 -1.38 -13.92 -5.83
N ASP A 156 -1.07 -15.09 -5.25
CA ASP A 156 -1.87 -16.30 -5.46
C ASP A 156 -3.31 -16.12 -4.96
N ALA A 157 -3.48 -15.52 -3.78
CA ALA A 157 -4.80 -15.25 -3.23
C ALA A 157 -5.58 -14.21 -4.06
N LEU A 158 -4.93 -13.13 -4.49
CA LEU A 158 -5.57 -12.10 -5.31
C LEU A 158 -5.98 -12.63 -6.69
N ALA A 159 -5.19 -13.53 -7.30
CA ALA A 159 -5.55 -14.21 -8.54
C ALA A 159 -6.81 -15.09 -8.40
N ALA A 160 -7.06 -15.62 -7.20
CA ALA A 160 -8.22 -16.46 -6.91
C ALA A 160 -9.47 -15.64 -6.53
N TYR A 161 -9.39 -14.33 -6.38
CA TYR A 161 -10.54 -13.49 -6.02
C TYR A 161 -11.57 -13.45 -7.15
N PRO A 162 -12.83 -13.88 -6.92
CA PRO A 162 -13.80 -14.08 -8.00
C PRO A 162 -14.29 -12.79 -8.67
N ASN A 163 -14.15 -11.64 -8.00
CA ASN A 163 -14.61 -10.34 -8.50
C ASN A 163 -13.44 -9.38 -8.81
N GLY A 164 -12.28 -9.92 -9.19
CA GLY A 164 -11.09 -9.12 -9.51
C GLY A 164 -11.35 -8.06 -10.58
N ASP A 165 -12.12 -8.39 -11.60
CA ASP A 165 -12.47 -7.48 -12.70
C ASP A 165 -13.28 -6.26 -12.24
N GLN A 166 -14.03 -6.35 -11.15
CA GLN A 166 -14.79 -5.23 -10.60
C GLN A 166 -13.88 -4.18 -9.92
N ILE A 167 -12.68 -4.59 -9.51
CA ILE A 167 -11.68 -3.72 -8.88
C ILE A 167 -10.82 -3.03 -9.94
N ALA A 168 -10.89 -3.47 -11.20
CA ALA A 168 -10.17 -2.84 -12.30
C ALA A 168 -10.62 -1.37 -12.47
N PRO A 169 -9.70 -0.43 -12.70
CA PRO A 169 -10.10 0.88 -13.20
C PRO A 169 -10.86 0.71 -14.52
N SER A 170 -11.80 1.59 -14.78
CA SER A 170 -12.64 1.61 -15.99
C SER A 170 -11.85 1.71 -17.31
N ASP A 171 -10.55 1.91 -17.26
CA ASP A 171 -9.69 2.25 -18.39
C ASP A 171 -9.09 1.04 -19.13
N GLY A 172 -9.53 -0.18 -18.79
CA GLY A 172 -9.14 -1.39 -19.54
C GLY A 172 -7.92 -2.13 -19.00
N GLN A 173 -7.29 -2.93 -19.88
CA GLN A 173 -6.08 -3.69 -19.54
C GLN A 173 -4.90 -2.76 -19.24
N PRO A 174 -4.00 -3.15 -18.32
CA PRO A 174 -2.83 -2.35 -18.01
C PRO A 174 -1.97 -2.14 -19.26
N GLU A 175 -1.43 -0.93 -19.41
CA GLU A 175 -0.51 -0.60 -20.49
C GLU A 175 0.70 -1.56 -20.43
N PRO A 176 1.17 -2.10 -21.58
CA PRO A 176 2.34 -2.98 -21.62
C PRO A 176 3.57 -2.35 -20.95
N LEU A 177 4.36 -3.14 -20.22
CA LEU A 177 5.51 -2.63 -19.45
C LEU A 177 6.51 -1.87 -20.32
N ALA A 178 6.80 -2.37 -21.52
CA ALA A 178 7.69 -1.68 -22.48
C ALA A 178 7.17 -0.28 -22.83
N ALA A 179 5.86 -0.15 -23.05
CA ALA A 179 5.23 1.14 -23.34
C ALA A 179 5.30 2.10 -22.16
N ARG A 180 5.06 1.61 -20.92
CA ARG A 180 5.17 2.43 -19.71
C ARG A 180 6.59 2.97 -19.52
N VAL A 181 7.60 2.10 -19.63
CA VAL A 181 9.00 2.51 -19.48
C VAL A 181 9.43 3.47 -20.59
N THR A 182 9.02 3.21 -21.84
CA THR A 182 9.31 4.10 -22.98
C THR A 182 8.68 5.47 -22.82
N LYS A 183 7.41 5.52 -22.45
CA LYS A 183 6.69 6.77 -22.16
C LYS A 183 7.36 7.58 -21.06
N TRP A 184 7.80 6.91 -19.99
CA TRP A 184 8.56 7.56 -18.94
C TRP A 184 9.91 8.09 -19.46
N LEU A 185 10.64 7.32 -20.25
CA LEU A 185 11.89 7.75 -20.87
C LEU A 185 11.72 8.97 -21.78
N ASP A 186 10.62 9.06 -22.49
CA ASP A 186 10.31 10.17 -23.42
C ASP A 186 9.85 11.44 -22.68
N SER A 187 9.15 11.28 -21.56
CA SER A 187 8.70 12.39 -20.69
C SER A 187 9.70 12.69 -19.59
N ALA A 188 10.67 11.83 -19.40
CA ALA A 188 11.53 11.87 -18.25
C ALA A 188 12.55 12.96 -18.37
N SER A 189 12.48 13.63 -17.53
CA SER A 189 13.28 14.43 -16.69
C SER A 189 14.75 14.40 -17.09
N GLU A 190 15.19 15.55 -17.54
CA GLU A 190 16.59 15.84 -17.85
C GLU A 190 17.55 15.62 -16.66
N HIS A 191 16.99 15.45 -15.43
CA HIS A 191 17.77 15.21 -14.22
C HIS A 191 18.35 13.79 -14.11
N VAL A 192 17.81 12.83 -14.88
CA VAL A 192 18.32 11.46 -14.89
C VAL A 192 19.50 11.37 -15.87
N PRO A 193 20.68 10.82 -15.45
CA PRO A 193 21.86 10.73 -16.31
C PRO A 193 21.58 10.03 -17.66
N GLU A 194 22.05 10.62 -18.77
CA GLU A 194 21.81 10.07 -20.11
C GLU A 194 22.32 8.63 -20.27
N ALA A 195 23.45 8.29 -19.66
CA ALA A 195 23.97 6.92 -19.67
C ALA A 195 23.00 5.90 -19.05
N ALA A 196 22.29 6.30 -17.98
CA ALA A 196 21.27 5.46 -17.34
C ALA A 196 20.03 5.32 -18.22
N ARG A 197 19.57 6.42 -18.83
CA ARG A 197 18.45 6.40 -19.80
C ARG A 197 18.78 5.55 -21.02
N ALA A 198 19.98 5.70 -21.60
CA ALA A 198 20.42 4.91 -22.73
C ALA A 198 20.48 3.42 -22.41
N THR A 199 20.98 3.06 -21.21
CA THR A 199 20.99 1.68 -20.75
C THR A 199 19.57 1.12 -20.61
N LEU A 200 18.68 1.87 -19.98
CA LEU A 200 17.29 1.43 -19.82
C LEU A 200 16.58 1.27 -21.18
N ARG A 201 16.80 2.20 -22.16
CA ARG A 201 16.27 2.06 -23.53
C ARG A 201 16.74 0.77 -24.18
N ARG A 202 18.05 0.46 -24.08
CA ARG A 202 18.61 -0.77 -24.62
C ARG A 202 18.00 -2.01 -23.98
N LEU A 203 17.90 -2.03 -22.64
CA LEU A 203 17.31 -3.17 -21.92
C LEU A 203 15.86 -3.42 -22.31
N VAL A 204 15.07 -2.35 -22.48
CA VAL A 204 13.67 -2.45 -22.94
C VAL A 204 13.58 -2.92 -24.38
N ALA A 205 14.46 -2.44 -25.27
CA ALA A 205 14.49 -2.87 -26.68
C ALA A 205 14.86 -4.36 -26.82
N ASP A 206 15.71 -4.87 -25.93
CA ASP A 206 16.14 -6.27 -25.88
C ASP A 206 15.19 -7.15 -25.02
N ALA A 207 14.13 -6.56 -24.42
CA ALA A 207 13.21 -7.30 -23.58
C ALA A 207 12.38 -8.29 -24.41
N PRO A 208 12.08 -9.47 -23.85
CA PRO A 208 11.20 -10.41 -24.54
C PRO A 208 9.81 -9.79 -24.72
N ALA A 209 9.19 -10.09 -25.89
CA ALA A 209 7.83 -9.62 -26.19
C ALA A 209 6.84 -10.07 -25.09
N ASP A 210 6.00 -9.14 -24.67
CA ASP A 210 5.17 -9.27 -23.49
C ASP A 210 4.05 -10.28 -23.66
N GLN A 211 4.20 -11.43 -23.02
CA GLN A 211 3.08 -12.30 -22.63
C GLN A 211 3.09 -12.47 -21.10
N LEU A 212 3.34 -11.39 -20.38
CA LEU A 212 3.28 -11.41 -18.93
C LEU A 212 1.80 -11.40 -18.49
N PRO A 213 1.38 -12.36 -17.65
CA PRO A 213 0.02 -12.38 -17.16
C PRO A 213 -0.28 -11.15 -16.31
N THR A 214 -1.51 -10.65 -16.40
CA THR A 214 -2.04 -9.62 -15.54
C THR A 214 -3.05 -10.21 -14.59
N GLN A 215 -3.08 -9.72 -13.37
CA GLN A 215 -4.03 -10.10 -12.33
C GLN A 215 -4.24 -8.96 -11.34
N LEU A 216 -5.12 -9.16 -10.38
CA LEU A 216 -5.25 -8.26 -9.26
C LEU A 216 -3.96 -8.29 -8.42
N VAL A 217 -3.42 -7.13 -8.11
CA VAL A 217 -2.24 -6.90 -7.26
C VAL A 217 -2.59 -5.92 -6.15
N HIS A 218 -1.77 -5.81 -5.09
CA HIS A 218 -1.99 -4.90 -3.97
C HIS A 218 -1.79 -3.43 -4.36
N GLY A 219 -0.77 -3.15 -5.17
CA GLY A 219 -0.48 -1.83 -5.73
C GLY A 219 0.34 -0.89 -4.83
N ASP A 220 0.49 -1.16 -3.52
CA ASP A 220 1.31 -0.37 -2.60
C ASP A 220 1.95 -1.23 -1.49
N PHE A 221 2.57 -2.35 -1.88
CA PHE A 221 3.21 -3.27 -0.93
C PHE A 221 4.58 -2.73 -0.50
N ARG A 222 4.66 -2.17 0.71
CA ARG A 222 5.86 -1.54 1.30
C ARG A 222 5.80 -1.56 2.83
N SER A 223 6.90 -1.22 3.51
CA SER A 223 7.02 -1.38 4.97
C SER A 223 5.90 -0.70 5.78
N SER A 224 5.38 0.44 5.33
CA SER A 224 4.25 1.12 6.00
C SER A 224 2.94 0.32 5.98
N ASN A 225 2.82 -0.64 5.07
CA ASN A 225 1.62 -1.45 4.85
C ASN A 225 1.81 -2.92 5.26
N ILE A 226 2.93 -3.24 5.93
CA ILE A 226 3.26 -4.59 6.41
C ILE A 226 3.47 -4.55 7.91
N LEU A 227 2.62 -5.25 8.66
CA LEU A 227 2.73 -5.38 10.11
C LEU A 227 3.43 -6.69 10.47
N CYS A 228 4.37 -6.63 11.41
CA CYS A 228 5.15 -7.76 11.91
C CYS A 228 4.95 -7.96 13.41
N THR A 229 4.92 -9.21 13.83
CA THR A 229 5.03 -9.60 15.25
C THR A 229 6.23 -10.52 15.40
N GLY A 230 7.30 -9.99 16.00
CA GLY A 230 8.61 -10.63 15.97
C GLY A 230 9.08 -10.78 14.51
N LEU A 231 9.38 -12.01 14.09
CA LEU A 231 9.88 -12.31 12.73
C LEU A 231 8.77 -12.70 11.75
N LYS A 232 7.50 -12.67 12.16
CA LYS A 232 6.37 -13.10 11.33
C LYS A 232 5.56 -11.92 10.86
N ILE A 233 5.08 -12.00 9.62
CA ILE A 233 4.09 -11.07 9.11
C ILE A 233 2.78 -11.30 9.87
N ALA A 234 2.28 -10.25 10.52
CA ALA A 234 1.01 -10.25 11.22
C ALA A 234 -0.16 -9.88 10.29
N ALA A 235 0.07 -8.92 9.39
CA ALA A 235 -0.89 -8.56 8.34
C ALA A 235 -0.27 -7.69 7.24
N VAL A 236 -0.94 -7.71 6.07
CA VAL A 236 -0.83 -6.68 5.03
C VAL A 236 -2.08 -5.80 5.11
N ILE A 237 -1.89 -4.49 5.04
CA ILE A 237 -2.95 -3.49 5.18
C ILE A 237 -2.95 -2.53 3.99
N ASP A 238 -4.01 -1.74 3.87
CA ASP A 238 -4.14 -0.66 2.88
C ASP A 238 -4.18 -1.10 1.41
N PHE A 239 -5.27 -1.73 1.04
CA PHE A 239 -5.53 -2.23 -0.32
C PHE A 239 -6.16 -1.17 -1.26
N GLU A 240 -6.17 0.12 -0.90
CA GLU A 240 -6.85 1.14 -1.71
C GLU A 240 -6.26 1.29 -3.12
N GLU A 241 -4.97 0.95 -3.30
CA GLU A 241 -4.27 0.97 -4.59
C GLU A 241 -4.35 -0.36 -5.37
N ALA A 242 -5.10 -1.35 -4.85
CA ALA A 242 -5.23 -2.65 -5.52
C ALA A 242 -5.80 -2.46 -6.94
N ARG A 243 -5.20 -3.11 -7.93
CA ARG A 243 -5.55 -2.96 -9.35
C ARG A 243 -5.15 -4.19 -10.15
N ILE A 244 -5.66 -4.27 -11.39
CA ILE A 244 -5.14 -5.26 -12.34
C ILE A 244 -3.79 -4.76 -12.86
N ASP A 245 -2.75 -5.57 -12.68
CA ASP A 245 -1.40 -5.26 -13.16
C ASP A 245 -0.55 -6.54 -13.26
N HIS A 246 0.71 -6.41 -13.70
CA HIS A 246 1.68 -7.51 -13.74
C HIS A 246 2.28 -7.78 -12.36
N CYS A 247 2.31 -9.03 -11.91
CA CYS A 247 2.95 -9.39 -10.63
C CYS A 247 4.43 -8.99 -10.57
N ILE A 248 5.14 -9.07 -11.70
CA ILE A 248 6.56 -8.68 -11.76
C ILE A 248 6.73 -7.17 -11.59
N ASP A 249 5.79 -6.37 -12.08
CA ASP A 249 5.80 -4.91 -11.89
C ASP A 249 5.65 -4.56 -10.40
N GLU A 250 4.64 -5.15 -9.73
CA GLU A 250 4.47 -4.95 -8.30
C GLU A 250 5.67 -5.45 -7.49
N LEU A 251 6.21 -6.62 -7.81
CA LEU A 251 7.37 -7.19 -7.12
C LEU A 251 8.58 -6.25 -7.20
N ALA A 252 8.90 -5.73 -8.39
CA ALA A 252 10.03 -4.83 -8.59
C ALA A 252 9.79 -3.47 -7.88
N ARG A 253 8.60 -2.90 -8.05
CA ARG A 253 8.20 -1.66 -7.35
C ARG A 253 8.29 -1.82 -5.83
N SER A 254 7.75 -2.92 -5.31
CA SER A 254 7.79 -3.22 -3.88
C SER A 254 9.21 -3.39 -3.35
N ALA A 255 10.10 -4.06 -4.10
CA ALA A 255 11.48 -4.24 -3.71
C ALA A 255 12.25 -2.90 -3.65
N VAL A 256 12.01 -2.00 -4.61
CA VAL A 256 12.66 -0.68 -4.63
C VAL A 256 12.12 0.21 -3.52
N MET A 257 10.81 0.21 -3.29
CA MET A 257 10.12 1.08 -2.34
C MET A 257 9.96 0.45 -0.94
N LEU A 258 10.51 -0.73 -0.67
CA LEU A 258 10.25 -1.49 0.54
C LEU A 258 10.48 -0.68 1.82
N GLY A 259 11.52 0.15 1.86
CA GLY A 259 11.87 0.98 3.01
C GLY A 259 11.03 2.26 3.16
N THR A 260 10.17 2.58 2.20
CA THR A 260 9.44 3.85 2.24
C THR A 260 8.35 3.83 3.33
N ARG A 261 8.36 4.86 4.16
CA ARG A 261 7.37 5.12 5.22
C ARG A 261 6.75 6.50 5.03
N PHE A 262 5.80 6.85 5.87
CA PHE A 262 4.98 8.09 5.74
C PHE A 262 5.78 9.37 5.46
N ARG A 263 6.93 9.57 6.13
CA ARG A 263 7.79 10.75 5.99
C ARG A 263 9.24 10.40 5.66
N ASP A 264 9.53 9.11 5.55
CA ASP A 264 10.86 8.57 5.34
C ASP A 264 10.86 7.77 4.04
N TRP A 265 11.42 8.37 3.00
CA TRP A 265 11.35 7.91 1.61
C TRP A 265 12.76 7.65 1.06
N GLY A 266 13.50 6.73 1.66
CA GLY A 266 14.82 6.31 1.19
C GLY A 266 14.79 4.96 0.47
N PRO A 267 15.77 4.72 -0.43
CA PRO A 267 15.96 3.43 -1.07
C PRO A 267 16.45 2.38 -0.07
N VAL A 268 16.15 1.12 -0.33
CA VAL A 268 16.81 -0.01 0.35
C VAL A 268 18.05 -0.45 -0.44
N SER A 269 18.98 -1.14 0.25
CA SER A 269 20.18 -1.67 -0.38
C SER A 269 19.87 -2.79 -1.40
N ALA A 270 20.84 -3.08 -2.29
CA ALA A 270 20.73 -4.20 -3.22
C ALA A 270 20.58 -5.54 -2.49
N GLU A 271 21.24 -5.68 -1.33
CA GLU A 271 21.14 -6.87 -0.49
C GLU A 271 19.71 -7.06 0.05
N VAL A 272 19.07 -6.01 0.56
CA VAL A 272 17.67 -6.06 1.02
C VAL A 272 16.73 -6.45 -0.13
N ARG A 273 16.92 -5.88 -1.33
CA ARG A 273 16.14 -6.27 -2.52
C ARG A 273 16.34 -7.74 -2.89
N ALA A 274 17.58 -8.24 -2.81
CA ALA A 274 17.90 -9.65 -3.09
C ALA A 274 17.25 -10.60 -2.06
N ILE A 275 17.26 -10.25 -0.78
CA ILE A 275 16.59 -11.02 0.28
C ILE A 275 15.07 -11.04 0.05
N PHE A 276 14.47 -9.90 -0.29
CA PHE A 276 13.05 -9.79 -0.60
C PHE A 276 12.66 -10.67 -1.81
N LEU A 277 13.43 -10.59 -2.90
CA LEU A 277 13.26 -11.43 -4.09
C LEU A 277 13.41 -12.93 -3.75
N SER A 278 14.42 -13.30 -2.96
CA SER A 278 14.60 -14.68 -2.50
C SER A 278 13.40 -15.19 -1.71
N GLY A 279 12.86 -14.34 -0.81
CA GLY A 279 11.62 -14.62 -0.09
C GLY A 279 10.45 -14.88 -1.04
N TYR A 280 10.24 -14.04 -2.03
CA TYR A 280 9.20 -14.21 -3.05
C TYR A 280 9.39 -15.53 -3.83
N GLN A 281 10.60 -15.79 -4.32
CA GLN A 281 10.93 -16.99 -5.10
C GLN A 281 10.86 -18.28 -4.28
N SER A 282 10.90 -18.21 -2.96
CA SER A 282 10.69 -19.37 -2.10
C SER A 282 9.26 -19.94 -2.18
N VAL A 283 8.31 -19.13 -2.66
CA VAL A 283 6.89 -19.49 -2.85
C VAL A 283 6.54 -19.59 -4.34
N ARG A 284 6.87 -18.55 -5.11
CA ARG A 284 6.59 -18.46 -6.55
C ARG A 284 7.89 -18.13 -7.31
N ARG A 285 8.36 -19.07 -8.12
CA ARG A 285 9.52 -18.85 -9.00
C ARG A 285 9.16 -17.91 -10.14
N LEU A 286 10.10 -17.04 -10.49
CA LEU A 286 9.98 -16.22 -11.69
C LEU A 286 10.17 -17.09 -12.93
N THR A 287 9.44 -16.76 -13.98
CA THR A 287 9.71 -17.29 -15.32
C THR A 287 10.94 -16.57 -15.92
N PRO A 288 11.63 -17.15 -16.93
CA PRO A 288 12.76 -16.46 -17.59
C PRO A 288 12.39 -15.09 -18.15
N VAL A 289 11.12 -14.87 -18.55
CA VAL A 289 10.62 -13.57 -19.00
C VAL A 289 10.53 -12.59 -17.83
N GLU A 290 10.00 -13.02 -16.71
CA GLU A 290 9.90 -12.19 -15.50
C GLU A 290 11.27 -11.85 -14.92
N GLU A 291 12.25 -12.76 -14.97
CA GLU A 291 13.64 -12.49 -14.56
C GLU A 291 14.27 -11.36 -15.40
N ARG A 292 14.04 -11.35 -16.71
CA ARG A 292 14.51 -10.26 -17.57
C ARG A 292 13.81 -8.93 -17.25
N TRP A 293 12.51 -8.94 -16.97
CA TRP A 293 11.76 -7.76 -16.60
C TRP A 293 12.10 -7.26 -15.19
N TRP A 294 12.50 -8.12 -14.29
CA TRP A 294 12.94 -7.72 -12.95
C TRP A 294 14.04 -6.67 -12.99
N ASP A 295 15.12 -6.91 -13.71
CA ASP A 295 16.27 -6.00 -13.81
C ASP A 295 15.86 -4.65 -14.43
N ILE A 296 15.03 -4.70 -15.47
CA ILE A 296 14.51 -3.50 -16.17
C ILE A 296 13.68 -2.65 -15.21
N LEU A 297 12.74 -3.28 -14.52
CA LEU A 297 11.79 -2.60 -13.66
C LEU A 297 12.43 -2.05 -12.38
N VAL A 298 13.37 -2.80 -11.78
CA VAL A 298 14.13 -2.30 -10.62
C VAL A 298 14.93 -1.06 -11.00
N LEU A 299 15.60 -1.07 -12.17
CA LEU A 299 16.33 0.10 -12.66
C LEU A 299 15.37 1.27 -12.94
N TRP A 300 14.26 0.99 -13.64
CA TRP A 300 13.27 2.02 -13.94
C TRP A 300 12.72 2.69 -12.68
N TYR A 301 12.24 1.91 -11.71
CA TYR A 301 11.70 2.46 -10.47
C TYR A 301 12.76 3.22 -9.66
N ALA A 302 13.99 2.71 -9.58
CA ALA A 302 15.07 3.41 -8.91
C ALA A 302 15.37 4.77 -9.56
N LEU A 303 15.37 4.85 -10.90
CA LEU A 303 15.57 6.09 -11.63
C LEU A 303 14.37 7.04 -11.54
N ALA A 304 13.15 6.50 -11.56
CA ALA A 304 11.92 7.29 -11.50
C ALA A 304 11.71 7.99 -10.14
N LEU A 305 12.35 7.48 -9.09
CA LEU A 305 12.29 8.06 -7.74
C LEU A 305 13.40 9.08 -7.47
N VAL A 306 14.37 9.24 -8.38
CA VAL A 306 15.39 10.30 -8.25
C VAL A 306 14.69 11.66 -8.35
N PRO A 307 14.80 12.54 -7.35
CA PRO A 307 14.17 13.84 -7.40
C PRO A 307 14.89 14.79 -8.37
N PRO A 308 14.21 15.76 -8.97
CA PRO A 308 14.86 16.84 -9.68
C PRO A 308 15.55 17.77 -8.67
N GLY A 309 16.87 17.89 -8.73
CA GLY A 309 17.67 18.72 -7.83
C GLY A 309 18.38 17.93 -6.74
N ASP A 310 18.40 18.45 -5.51
CA ASP A 310 19.05 17.77 -4.38
C ASP A 310 18.36 16.44 -4.03
N ASP A 311 19.14 15.42 -3.79
CA ASP A 311 18.68 14.10 -3.39
C ASP A 311 19.14 13.75 -1.96
N PRO A 312 18.49 14.29 -0.94
CA PRO A 312 18.85 14.01 0.45
C PRO A 312 18.52 12.58 0.88
N THR A 313 17.72 11.87 0.11
CA THR A 313 17.26 10.51 0.40
C THR A 313 18.14 9.44 -0.25
N GLY A 314 18.98 9.79 -1.23
CA GLY A 314 19.95 8.89 -1.83
C GLY A 314 19.42 7.99 -2.94
N TRP A 315 18.32 8.35 -3.60
CA TRP A 315 17.77 7.60 -4.74
C TRP A 315 18.73 7.56 -5.93
N GLY A 316 19.41 8.68 -6.24
CA GLY A 316 20.39 8.79 -7.31
C GLY A 316 21.58 7.84 -7.12
N PRO A 317 22.32 7.88 -6.00
CA PRO A 317 23.37 6.92 -5.68
C PRO A 317 22.90 5.46 -5.73
N SER A 318 21.71 5.15 -5.22
CA SER A 318 21.14 3.80 -5.26
C SER A 318 20.88 3.32 -6.70
N ALA A 319 20.31 4.19 -7.55
CA ALA A 319 20.06 3.88 -8.97
C ALA A 319 21.37 3.67 -9.74
N LEU A 320 22.40 4.49 -9.50
CA LEU A 320 23.71 4.35 -10.12
C LEU A 320 24.45 3.07 -9.69
N SER A 321 24.30 2.68 -8.42
CA SER A 321 24.85 1.39 -7.93
C SER A 321 24.19 0.21 -8.67
N HIS A 322 22.88 0.22 -8.81
CA HIS A 322 22.17 -0.82 -9.54
C HIS A 322 22.54 -0.84 -11.03
N LEU A 323 22.69 0.33 -11.65
CA LEU A 323 23.16 0.45 -13.03
C LEU A 323 24.54 -0.20 -13.23
N ALA A 324 25.45 -0.02 -12.26
CA ALA A 324 26.78 -0.63 -12.31
C ALA A 324 26.74 -2.16 -12.20
N GLU A 325 25.78 -2.72 -11.46
CA GLU A 325 25.55 -4.17 -11.34
C GLU A 325 25.09 -4.80 -12.68
N LEU A 326 24.32 -4.03 -13.47
CA LEU A 326 23.80 -4.44 -14.78
C LEU A 326 24.80 -4.24 -15.92
N ALA A 327 25.93 -3.58 -15.68
CA ALA A 327 26.97 -3.43 -16.68
C ALA A 327 27.58 -4.80 -17.00
N PRO A 328 27.86 -5.13 -18.29
CA PRO A 328 28.50 -6.38 -18.63
C PRO A 328 29.85 -6.44 -17.90
N LYS A 329 30.04 -7.50 -17.13
CA LYS A 329 31.36 -7.82 -16.53
C LYS A 329 32.27 -8.13 -17.68
N GLY A 330 33.16 -7.18 -18.02
CA GLY A 330 34.14 -7.27 -19.12
C GLY A 330 35.10 -8.46 -19.00
#